data_1f48952d7e8030a1c8cfd9993bc990a3
#
_entry.id   1f48952d7e8030a1c8cfd9993bc990a3
#
_cell.length_a   1.000
_cell.length_b   1.000
_cell.length_c   1.000
_cell.angle_alpha   90.00
_cell.angle_beta   90.00
_cell.angle_gamma   90.00
#
_symmetry.space_group_name_H-M   'P 1'
#
loop_
_entity.id
_entity.type
_entity.pdbx_description
1 polymer ?
#
loop_
_entity_poly.entity_id
_entity_poly.type
_entity_poly.pdbx_seq_one_letter_code
_entity_poly.pdbx_strand_id
1 'polypeptide(L)'
;SAASDVYKRQVKGANNVYDAFRRELKMEEDRITTADQEYSIEKIACLGCCALAPVVQIDEKIYGHVQPGRVSEVLDEFRIYNQEHEREEEGNATRQIVGEIRLGMENCCQASGTSEIYQAVIKASDELGIEVNIKPVSCVGACNQVPLIDVAHPDGSIERYPNVRPEEIKEILLHHFQPASRLRRLKNSILNHIDMFHTDTTWDNILWKSEQERTGAINTFLSGQKRVSTEGYGLMSPLDIDEYIARGGFEALKKAITSKSRQEIIDTILRSGLRGRGGGGFLTGCKWELVAASDQPEKYVICNGDEGDPGAFMDRILLESYPLRVIEGMILAGYAVGAKEGIFYIRAEYPQAVIRCLLYTSD
;
A
#
# COMPACT_ATOMS: atom_id res chain seq x y z
N SER A 1 11.35 -7.72 -21.50
CA SER A 1 12.36 -8.70 -21.59
C SER A 1 13.70 -8.18 -21.04
N ALA A 2 14.49 -9.05 -20.41
CA ALA A 2 15.74 -8.69 -19.72
C ALA A 2 16.75 -7.89 -20.55
N ALA A 3 16.84 -8.14 -21.87
CA ALA A 3 17.73 -7.41 -22.77
C ALA A 3 17.32 -5.94 -22.95
N SER A 4 16.03 -5.63 -22.97
CA SER A 4 15.50 -4.25 -23.05
C SER A 4 15.78 -3.45 -21.78
N ASP A 5 15.72 -4.12 -20.62
CA ASP A 5 15.93 -3.46 -19.33
C ASP A 5 17.42 -3.17 -19.07
N VAL A 6 18.30 -4.08 -19.45
CA VAL A 6 19.77 -3.84 -19.40
C VAL A 6 20.16 -2.67 -20.29
N TYR A 7 19.61 -2.57 -21.49
CA TYR A 7 19.86 -1.47 -22.41
C TYR A 7 19.34 -0.12 -21.87
N LYS A 8 18.11 -0.09 -21.34
CA LYS A 8 17.54 1.13 -20.75
C LYS A 8 18.32 1.63 -19.53
N ARG A 9 18.89 0.74 -18.71
CA ARG A 9 19.72 1.07 -17.55
C ARG A 9 21.06 1.70 -17.96
N GLN A 10 21.75 1.09 -18.92
CA GLN A 10 23.00 1.61 -19.43
C GLN A 10 22.84 2.98 -20.08
N VAL A 11 21.76 3.19 -20.85
CA VAL A 11 21.46 4.44 -21.54
C VAL A 11 21.09 5.58 -20.57
N LYS A 12 20.48 5.28 -19.41
CA LYS A 12 20.09 6.29 -18.42
C LYS A 12 21.13 6.57 -17.33
N GLY A 13 22.32 5.98 -17.41
CA GLY A 13 23.46 6.34 -16.54
C GLY A 13 23.42 5.77 -15.14
N ALA A 14 22.67 4.68 -14.86
CA ALA A 14 22.59 4.05 -13.55
C ALA A 14 23.95 3.60 -13.00
N ASN A 15 24.86 3.15 -13.85
CA ASN A 15 26.23 2.80 -13.44
C ASN A 15 26.99 4.03 -12.92
N ASN A 16 26.85 5.18 -13.55
CA ASN A 16 27.51 6.41 -13.12
C ASN A 16 26.98 6.86 -11.75
N VAL A 17 25.69 6.66 -11.48
CA VAL A 17 25.09 6.95 -10.17
C VAL A 17 25.61 5.98 -9.12
N TYR A 18 25.65 4.67 -9.42
CA TYR A 18 26.25 3.67 -8.53
C TYR A 18 27.68 3.99 -8.17
N ASP A 19 28.53 4.33 -9.17
CA ASP A 19 29.92 4.68 -8.94
C ASP A 19 30.06 6.00 -8.15
N ALA A 20 29.12 6.92 -8.30
CA ALA A 20 29.05 8.15 -7.52
C ALA A 20 28.71 7.87 -6.03
N PHE A 21 27.76 7.00 -5.74
CA PHE A 21 27.47 6.57 -4.38
C PHE A 21 28.67 5.88 -3.73
N ARG A 22 29.33 4.96 -4.42
CA ARG A 22 30.52 4.31 -3.90
C ARG A 22 31.64 5.28 -3.54
N ARG A 23 31.85 6.31 -4.36
CA ARG A 23 32.85 7.36 -4.11
C ARG A 23 32.47 8.23 -2.92
N GLU A 24 31.22 8.64 -2.84
CA GLU A 24 30.71 9.49 -1.75
C GLU A 24 30.78 8.77 -0.40
N LEU A 25 30.42 7.48 -0.39
CA LEU A 25 30.48 6.63 0.79
C LEU A 25 31.88 6.02 1.04
N LYS A 26 32.90 6.41 0.25
CA LYS A 26 34.29 5.96 0.38
C LYS A 26 34.46 4.43 0.46
N MET A 27 33.71 3.73 -0.38
CA MET A 27 33.73 2.26 -0.39
C MET A 27 34.98 1.70 -1.08
N GLU A 28 35.57 0.66 -0.50
CA GLU A 28 36.67 -0.10 -1.12
C GLU A 28 36.19 -0.88 -2.36
N GLU A 29 37.11 -1.13 -3.34
CA GLU A 29 36.74 -1.67 -4.65
C GLU A 29 35.95 -2.99 -4.61
N ASP A 30 36.23 -3.86 -3.65
CA ASP A 30 35.63 -5.21 -3.54
C ASP A 30 34.56 -5.33 -2.45
N ARG A 31 34.19 -4.24 -1.77
CA ARG A 31 33.20 -4.27 -0.70
C ARG A 31 31.88 -3.67 -1.16
N ILE A 32 30.79 -4.31 -0.71
CA ILE A 32 29.41 -3.82 -0.92
C ILE A 32 28.90 -3.02 0.29
N THR A 33 29.60 -3.08 1.44
CA THR A 33 29.24 -2.41 2.70
C THR A 33 30.35 -1.45 3.12
N THR A 34 29.99 -0.28 3.66
CA THR A 34 30.95 0.69 4.22
C THR A 34 31.70 0.14 5.43
N ALA A 35 32.85 0.71 5.77
CA ALA A 35 33.71 0.23 6.85
C ALA A 35 33.05 0.37 8.24
N ASP A 36 32.19 1.35 8.41
CA ASP A 36 31.37 1.61 9.61
C ASP A 36 30.09 0.75 9.67
N GLN A 37 29.79 -0.02 8.62
CA GLN A 37 28.60 -0.86 8.46
C GLN A 37 27.26 -0.06 8.40
N GLU A 38 27.32 1.24 8.16
CA GLU A 38 26.10 2.06 8.05
C GLU A 38 25.38 1.88 6.72
N TYR A 39 26.12 1.68 5.61
CA TYR A 39 25.53 1.58 4.27
C TYR A 39 26.01 0.34 3.54
N SER A 40 25.10 -0.32 2.86
CA SER A 40 25.37 -1.36 1.88
C SER A 40 24.81 -0.94 0.52
N ILE A 41 25.57 -1.14 -0.56
CA ILE A 41 25.15 -0.79 -1.91
C ILE A 41 25.05 -2.03 -2.78
N GLU A 42 23.88 -2.25 -3.35
CA GLU A 42 23.61 -3.34 -4.26
C GLU A 42 23.00 -2.85 -5.58
N LYS A 43 23.33 -3.53 -6.67
CA LYS A 43 22.70 -3.30 -7.98
C LYS A 43 21.55 -4.24 -8.15
N ILE A 44 20.35 -3.74 -7.97
CA ILE A 44 19.13 -4.53 -8.17
C ILE A 44 18.65 -4.50 -9.61
N ALA A 45 18.01 -5.59 -10.00
CA ALA A 45 17.62 -5.80 -11.38
C ALA A 45 16.55 -4.80 -11.87
N CYS A 46 15.53 -4.46 -11.10
CA CYS A 46 14.51 -3.47 -11.45
C CYS A 46 13.69 -3.06 -10.23
N LEU A 47 13.47 -1.74 -10.08
CA LEU A 47 12.56 -1.16 -9.07
C LEU A 47 11.16 -0.88 -9.64
N GLY A 48 10.86 -1.31 -10.87
CA GLY A 48 9.58 -0.99 -11.51
C GLY A 48 9.38 0.48 -11.93
N CYS A 49 10.28 1.37 -11.53
CA CYS A 49 10.16 2.82 -11.72
C CYS A 49 10.89 3.32 -13.00
N CYS A 50 10.74 2.64 -14.13
CA CYS A 50 11.49 2.92 -15.36
C CYS A 50 11.34 4.37 -15.89
N ALA A 51 10.18 5.00 -15.64
CA ALA A 51 9.95 6.40 -16.00
C ALA A 51 10.82 7.37 -15.20
N LEU A 52 11.17 7.01 -13.97
CA LEU A 52 11.96 7.81 -13.03
C LEU A 52 13.46 7.48 -13.07
N ALA A 53 13.90 6.58 -13.96
CA ALA A 53 15.29 6.14 -14.02
C ALA A 53 16.27 7.28 -14.41
N PRO A 54 17.47 7.35 -13.82
CA PRO A 54 18.01 6.44 -12.80
C PRO A 54 17.31 6.57 -11.45
N VAL A 55 17.07 5.42 -10.79
CA VAL A 55 16.36 5.35 -9.50
C VAL A 55 17.28 4.75 -8.45
N VAL A 56 17.23 5.31 -7.26
CA VAL A 56 17.92 4.80 -6.08
C VAL A 56 16.87 4.57 -4.99
N GLN A 57 16.93 3.44 -4.35
CA GLN A 57 16.17 3.17 -3.14
C GLN A 57 17.14 3.14 -1.96
N ILE A 58 16.82 3.85 -0.89
CA ILE A 58 17.55 3.81 0.38
C ILE A 58 16.49 3.45 1.43
N ASP A 59 16.58 2.24 1.97
CA ASP A 59 15.56 1.62 2.81
C ASP A 59 14.16 1.72 2.15
N GLU A 60 13.21 2.39 2.77
CA GLU A 60 11.84 2.52 2.24
C GLU A 60 11.67 3.70 1.25
N LYS A 61 12.67 4.59 1.14
CA LYS A 61 12.56 5.81 0.35
C LYS A 61 13.11 5.65 -1.06
N ILE A 62 12.35 6.09 -2.06
CA ILE A 62 12.72 5.99 -3.48
C ILE A 62 13.03 7.37 -4.05
N TYR A 63 14.20 7.52 -4.67
CA TYR A 63 14.66 8.73 -5.32
C TYR A 63 14.71 8.52 -6.84
N GLY A 64 13.93 9.29 -7.58
CA GLY A 64 13.91 9.27 -9.05
C GLY A 64 14.82 10.30 -9.69
N HIS A 65 15.18 10.06 -10.96
CA HIS A 65 16.01 10.96 -11.78
C HIS A 65 17.33 11.36 -11.10
N VAL A 66 17.92 10.45 -10.33
CA VAL A 66 19.15 10.71 -9.59
C VAL A 66 20.31 10.87 -10.56
N GLN A 67 20.99 12.00 -10.48
CA GLN A 67 22.21 12.27 -11.25
C GLN A 67 23.45 12.09 -10.35
N PRO A 68 24.61 11.73 -10.92
CA PRO A 68 25.84 11.57 -10.12
C PRO A 68 26.20 12.78 -9.25
N GLY A 69 25.87 14.00 -9.70
CA GLY A 69 26.11 15.23 -8.94
C GLY A 69 25.15 15.49 -7.80
N ARG A 70 24.02 14.73 -7.71
CA ARG A 70 23.02 14.86 -6.64
C ARG A 70 23.13 13.80 -5.53
N VAL A 71 24.14 12.94 -5.62
CA VAL A 71 24.28 11.82 -4.65
C VAL A 71 24.48 12.34 -3.22
N SER A 72 25.29 13.37 -3.01
CA SER A 72 25.48 13.98 -1.70
C SER A 72 24.15 14.54 -1.14
N GLU A 73 23.38 15.27 -1.97
CA GLU A 73 22.08 15.79 -1.57
C GLU A 73 21.10 14.67 -1.16
N VAL A 74 21.05 13.57 -1.94
CA VAL A 74 20.18 12.41 -1.65
C VAL A 74 20.57 11.75 -0.33
N LEU A 75 21.86 11.60 -0.04
CA LEU A 75 22.33 11.06 1.24
C LEU A 75 22.01 12.01 2.42
N ASP A 76 22.14 13.31 2.23
CA ASP A 76 21.82 14.29 3.26
C ASP A 76 20.31 14.36 3.52
N GLU A 77 19.48 14.34 2.46
CA GLU A 77 18.03 14.23 2.59
C GLU A 77 17.60 12.95 3.34
N PHE A 78 18.29 11.83 3.08
CA PHE A 78 18.01 10.57 3.78
C PHE A 78 18.45 10.62 5.26
N ARG A 79 19.60 11.22 5.57
CA ARG A 79 20.07 11.41 6.96
C ARG A 79 19.12 12.28 7.77
N ILE A 80 18.65 13.38 7.17
CA ILE A 80 17.65 14.25 7.81
C ILE A 80 16.36 13.47 8.07
N TYR A 81 15.88 12.73 7.09
CA TYR A 81 14.70 11.90 7.21
C TYR A 81 14.82 10.88 8.36
N ASN A 82 15.94 10.16 8.47
CA ASN A 82 16.16 9.20 9.55
C ASN A 82 16.25 9.89 10.93
N GLN A 83 16.94 11.03 11.03
CA GLN A 83 17.01 11.77 12.29
C GLN A 83 15.66 12.31 12.75
N GLU A 84 14.78 12.68 11.82
CA GLU A 84 13.41 13.08 12.12
C GLU A 84 12.59 11.88 12.61
N HIS A 85 12.72 10.72 11.96
CA HIS A 85 12.04 9.47 12.35
C HIS A 85 12.53 8.92 13.70
N GLU A 86 13.85 8.91 13.96
CA GLU A 86 14.40 8.51 15.25
C GLU A 86 13.91 9.42 16.40
N ARG A 87 13.80 10.72 16.16
CA ARG A 87 13.22 11.66 17.13
C ARG A 87 11.73 11.46 17.36
N GLU A 88 11.01 11.03 16.31
CA GLU A 88 9.60 10.67 16.41
C GLU A 88 9.40 9.38 17.22
N GLU A 89 10.26 8.36 17.04
CA GLU A 89 10.21 7.13 17.82
C GLU A 89 10.57 7.35 19.30
N GLU A 90 11.58 8.15 19.60
CA GLU A 90 11.94 8.51 21.00
C GLU A 90 10.91 9.43 21.68
N GLY A 91 10.24 10.29 20.91
CA GLY A 91 9.17 11.18 21.41
C GLY A 91 7.83 10.47 21.64
N ASN A 92 7.63 9.32 21.02
CA ASN A 92 6.34 8.61 20.99
C ASN A 92 6.05 7.75 22.23
N ALA A 93 7.02 7.57 23.13
CA ALA A 93 6.88 6.68 24.30
C ALA A 93 5.82 7.11 25.33
N THR A 94 5.15 8.27 25.18
CA THR A 94 4.25 8.83 26.21
C THR A 94 2.96 9.49 25.71
N ARG A 95 2.71 9.51 24.38
CA ARG A 95 1.48 10.11 23.85
C ARG A 95 0.40 9.04 23.65
N GLN A 96 -0.80 9.31 24.12
CA GLN A 96 -1.93 8.40 23.98
C GLN A 96 -2.58 8.60 22.62
N ILE A 97 -2.54 7.58 21.77
CA ILE A 97 -3.26 7.54 20.49
C ILE A 97 -4.76 7.62 20.78
N VAL A 98 -5.43 8.63 20.23
CA VAL A 98 -6.85 8.92 20.50
C VAL A 98 -7.79 8.32 19.47
N GLY A 99 -7.27 7.87 18.31
CA GLY A 99 -8.05 7.24 17.25
C GLY A 99 -7.20 6.90 16.02
N GLU A 100 -7.84 6.46 14.96
CA GLU A 100 -7.18 6.03 13.74
C GLU A 100 -7.78 6.74 12.51
N ILE A 101 -6.92 7.25 11.64
CA ILE A 101 -7.29 7.80 10.33
C ILE A 101 -6.88 6.80 9.26
N ARG A 102 -7.85 6.30 8.50
CA ARG A 102 -7.62 5.31 7.43
C ARG A 102 -7.64 5.96 6.06
N LEU A 103 -6.67 5.62 5.23
CA LEU A 103 -6.45 6.19 3.90
C LEU A 103 -6.14 5.08 2.90
N GLY A 104 -6.82 5.07 1.75
CA GLY A 104 -6.42 4.23 0.62
C GLY A 104 -5.20 4.81 -0.07
N MET A 105 -4.11 4.03 -0.20
CA MET A 105 -2.84 4.46 -0.79
C MET A 105 -2.51 3.72 -2.09
N GLU A 106 -3.51 3.33 -2.86
CA GLU A 106 -3.35 2.78 -4.21
C GLU A 106 -3.03 3.88 -5.23
N ASN A 107 -2.50 3.50 -6.40
CA ASN A 107 -2.11 4.43 -7.46
C ASN A 107 -3.20 5.45 -7.81
N CYS A 108 -4.47 5.01 -7.94
CA CYS A 108 -5.58 5.91 -8.24
C CYS A 108 -5.90 6.88 -7.09
N CYS A 109 -5.74 6.45 -5.84
CA CYS A 109 -5.92 7.30 -4.67
C CYS A 109 -4.84 8.38 -4.62
N GLN A 110 -3.57 7.99 -4.80
CA GLN A 110 -2.46 8.93 -4.83
C GLN A 110 -2.58 9.93 -5.99
N ALA A 111 -2.95 9.46 -7.19
CA ALA A 111 -3.19 10.32 -8.33
C ALA A 111 -4.36 11.32 -8.12
N SER A 112 -5.27 11.02 -7.19
CA SER A 112 -6.39 11.89 -6.82
C SER A 112 -6.11 12.78 -5.60
N GLY A 113 -4.86 12.84 -5.11
CA GLY A 113 -4.45 13.75 -4.04
C GLY A 113 -4.44 13.14 -2.64
N THR A 114 -4.52 11.81 -2.48
CA THR A 114 -4.49 11.21 -1.13
C THR A 114 -3.14 11.39 -0.44
N SER A 115 -2.05 11.51 -1.20
CA SER A 115 -0.73 11.80 -0.62
C SER A 115 -0.68 13.17 0.06
N GLU A 116 -1.33 14.18 -0.52
CA GLU A 116 -1.47 15.51 0.07
C GLU A 116 -2.32 15.47 1.34
N ILE A 117 -3.38 14.64 1.34
CA ILE A 117 -4.20 14.42 2.55
C ILE A 117 -3.38 13.75 3.64
N TYR A 118 -2.58 12.74 3.32
CA TYR A 118 -1.70 12.07 4.28
C TYR A 118 -0.76 13.07 4.98
N GLN A 119 -0.10 13.93 4.20
CA GLN A 119 0.77 14.98 4.73
C GLN A 119 0.00 16.02 5.55
N ALA A 120 -1.22 16.37 5.13
CA ALA A 120 -2.07 17.29 5.86
C ALA A 120 -2.51 16.73 7.22
N VAL A 121 -2.77 15.41 7.32
CA VAL A 121 -3.09 14.75 8.60
C VAL A 121 -1.91 14.81 9.54
N ILE A 122 -0.69 14.47 9.09
CA ILE A 122 0.52 14.56 9.92
C ILE A 122 0.69 15.99 10.45
N LYS A 123 0.69 16.97 9.56
CA LYS A 123 0.87 18.38 9.92
C LYS A 123 -0.19 18.87 10.90
N ALA A 124 -1.45 18.57 10.66
CA ALA A 124 -2.54 18.99 11.52
C ALA A 124 -2.48 18.31 12.89
N SER A 125 -2.11 17.02 12.96
CA SER A 125 -1.91 16.26 14.19
C SER A 125 -0.84 16.93 15.07
N ASP A 126 0.29 17.29 14.49
CA ASP A 126 1.39 17.98 15.18
C ASP A 126 0.98 19.38 15.67
N GLU A 127 0.35 20.17 14.79
CA GLU A 127 -0.10 21.53 15.13
C GLU A 127 -1.11 21.53 16.28
N LEU A 128 -2.04 20.57 16.29
CA LEU A 128 -3.08 20.45 17.30
C LEU A 128 -2.62 19.70 18.54
N GLY A 129 -1.52 18.93 18.46
CA GLY A 129 -1.07 18.01 19.51
C GLY A 129 -2.09 16.90 19.75
N ILE A 130 -2.71 16.41 18.67
CA ILE A 130 -3.62 15.26 18.63
C ILE A 130 -2.83 14.11 18.06
N GLU A 131 -2.74 12.99 18.78
CA GLU A 131 -2.04 11.80 18.33
C GLU A 131 -3.03 10.84 17.71
N VAL A 132 -2.97 10.65 16.40
CA VAL A 132 -3.80 9.67 15.66
C VAL A 132 -2.90 8.66 14.97
N ASN A 133 -3.33 7.41 14.93
CA ASN A 133 -2.71 6.41 14.07
C ASN A 133 -3.15 6.64 12.61
N ILE A 134 -2.19 6.86 11.71
CA ILE A 134 -2.50 6.99 10.28
C ILE A 134 -2.26 5.64 9.62
N LYS A 135 -3.34 4.98 9.22
CA LYS A 135 -3.30 3.62 8.68
C LYS A 135 -3.58 3.61 7.18
N PRO A 136 -2.58 3.23 6.35
CA PRO A 136 -2.85 2.85 4.97
C PRO A 136 -3.74 1.61 4.93
N VAL A 137 -4.84 1.66 4.18
CA VAL A 137 -5.79 0.55 4.09
C VAL A 137 -6.06 0.16 2.64
N SER A 138 -6.56 -1.07 2.47
CA SER A 138 -7.00 -1.61 1.18
C SER A 138 -8.13 -0.78 0.55
N CYS A 139 -8.13 -0.71 -0.78
CA CYS A 139 -9.07 0.11 -1.55
C CYS A 139 -10.54 -0.27 -1.29
N VAL A 140 -11.36 0.73 -1.05
CA VAL A 140 -12.82 0.56 -0.93
C VAL A 140 -13.54 0.47 -2.28
N GLY A 141 -12.87 0.81 -3.38
CA GLY A 141 -13.44 0.79 -4.74
C GLY A 141 -14.32 1.98 -5.10
N ALA A 142 -14.34 3.03 -4.29
CA ALA A 142 -15.13 4.24 -4.53
C ALA A 142 -14.27 5.36 -5.16
N CYS A 143 -13.66 5.08 -6.33
CA CYS A 143 -12.68 5.97 -6.96
C CYS A 143 -13.18 7.36 -7.30
N ASN A 144 -14.50 7.54 -7.48
CA ASN A 144 -15.13 8.84 -7.72
C ASN A 144 -15.31 9.68 -6.44
N GLN A 145 -14.94 9.14 -5.28
CA GLN A 145 -15.08 9.79 -3.97
C GLN A 145 -13.71 10.04 -3.30
N VAL A 146 -12.61 9.79 -4.02
CA VAL A 146 -11.24 10.02 -3.52
C VAL A 146 -10.87 11.50 -3.69
N PRO A 147 -10.08 12.06 -2.76
CA PRO A 147 -9.56 11.47 -1.52
C PRO A 147 -10.65 11.11 -0.52
N LEU A 148 -10.57 9.89 0.01
CA LEU A 148 -11.51 9.34 0.98
C LEU A 148 -10.75 9.01 2.26
N ILE A 149 -11.23 9.50 3.40
CA ILE A 149 -10.72 9.13 4.71
C ILE A 149 -11.80 8.52 5.58
N ASP A 150 -11.42 7.54 6.38
CA ASP A 150 -12.24 7.00 7.45
C ASP A 150 -11.62 7.39 8.80
N VAL A 151 -12.41 7.99 9.67
CA VAL A 151 -12.06 8.26 11.07
C VAL A 151 -12.61 7.12 11.89
N ALA A 152 -11.72 6.32 12.49
CA ALA A 152 -12.09 5.19 13.33
C ALA A 152 -11.83 5.50 14.80
N HIS A 153 -12.86 5.33 15.62
CA HIS A 153 -12.80 5.57 17.05
C HIS A 153 -12.50 4.29 17.84
N PRO A 154 -11.99 4.40 19.07
CA PRO A 154 -11.71 3.23 19.93
C PRO A 154 -12.95 2.38 20.26
N ASP A 155 -14.15 2.94 20.16
CA ASP A 155 -15.42 2.23 20.36
C ASP A 155 -15.85 1.39 19.15
N GLY A 156 -15.08 1.45 18.05
CA GLY A 156 -15.33 0.75 16.80
C GLY A 156 -16.24 1.50 15.82
N SER A 157 -16.71 2.70 16.16
CA SER A 157 -17.44 3.55 15.21
C SER A 157 -16.51 4.10 14.14
N ILE A 158 -17.02 4.24 12.92
CA ILE A 158 -16.27 4.75 11.76
C ILE A 158 -17.10 5.83 11.09
N GLU A 159 -16.51 7.01 10.95
CA GLU A 159 -17.07 8.08 10.13
C GLU A 159 -16.24 8.28 8.87
N ARG A 160 -16.92 8.47 7.74
CA ARG A 160 -16.32 8.47 6.41
C ARG A 160 -16.49 9.81 5.73
N TYR A 161 -15.39 10.37 5.23
CA TYR A 161 -15.32 11.66 4.57
C TYR A 161 -14.85 11.49 3.12
N PRO A 162 -15.74 11.68 2.12
CA PRO A 162 -15.39 11.61 0.71
C PRO A 162 -14.95 12.99 0.18
N ASN A 163 -14.09 12.96 -0.86
CA ASN A 163 -13.61 14.16 -1.58
C ASN A 163 -12.97 15.20 -0.65
N VAL A 164 -12.19 14.72 0.32
CA VAL A 164 -11.57 15.58 1.33
C VAL A 164 -10.47 16.43 0.72
N ARG A 165 -10.41 17.69 1.14
CA ARG A 165 -9.33 18.63 0.80
C ARG A 165 -8.37 18.80 1.98
N PRO A 166 -7.08 19.12 1.72
CA PRO A 166 -6.10 19.30 2.78
C PRO A 166 -6.49 20.33 3.85
N GLU A 167 -7.23 21.37 3.45
CA GLU A 167 -7.69 22.44 4.35
C GLU A 167 -8.74 21.95 5.37
N GLU A 168 -9.50 20.92 5.04
CA GLU A 168 -10.58 20.36 5.86
C GLU A 168 -10.06 19.44 6.98
N ILE A 169 -8.83 18.93 6.86
CA ILE A 169 -8.25 17.94 7.79
C ILE A 169 -8.22 18.45 9.23
N LYS A 170 -7.82 19.71 9.43
CA LYS A 170 -7.73 20.28 10.77
C LYS A 170 -9.09 20.34 11.47
N GLU A 171 -10.13 20.67 10.73
CA GLU A 171 -11.50 20.71 11.23
C GLU A 171 -12.02 19.30 11.53
N ILE A 172 -11.77 18.33 10.63
CA ILE A 172 -12.12 16.92 10.85
C ILE A 172 -11.46 16.39 12.11
N LEU A 173 -10.15 16.61 12.32
CA LEU A 173 -9.45 16.16 13.52
C LEU A 173 -10.02 16.81 14.80
N LEU A 174 -10.34 18.09 14.78
CA LEU A 174 -10.93 18.79 15.91
C LEU A 174 -12.36 18.36 16.22
N HIS A 175 -13.10 17.92 15.19
CA HIS A 175 -14.46 17.39 15.37
C HIS A 175 -14.46 16.07 16.14
N HIS A 176 -13.50 15.19 15.85
CA HIS A 176 -13.45 13.85 16.43
C HIS A 176 -12.59 13.75 17.66
N PHE A 177 -11.51 14.54 17.76
CA PHE A 177 -10.49 14.38 18.77
C PHE A 177 -10.20 15.67 19.53
N GLN A 178 -10.01 15.55 20.81
CA GLN A 178 -9.65 16.69 21.64
C GLN A 178 -8.12 16.83 21.78
N PRO A 179 -7.55 18.03 21.63
CA PRO A 179 -6.14 18.26 21.86
C PRO A 179 -5.72 17.84 23.28
N ALA A 180 -4.55 17.19 23.41
CA ALA A 180 -4.05 16.66 24.68
C ALA A 180 -3.79 17.75 25.73
N SER A 181 -3.38 18.96 25.31
CA SER A 181 -3.03 20.06 26.20
C SER A 181 -4.21 21.00 26.49
N ARG A 182 -4.48 21.25 27.77
CA ARG A 182 -5.50 22.23 28.23
C ARG A 182 -5.27 23.64 27.67
N LEU A 183 -4.00 24.07 27.56
CA LEU A 183 -3.63 25.37 27.00
C LEU A 183 -3.92 25.43 25.47
N ARG A 184 -3.66 24.35 24.74
CA ARG A 184 -4.01 24.26 23.30
C ARG A 184 -5.53 24.21 23.11
N ARG A 185 -6.28 23.53 23.97
CA ARG A 185 -7.76 23.55 23.97
C ARG A 185 -8.29 24.96 24.14
N LEU A 186 -7.74 25.73 25.08
CA LEU A 186 -8.14 27.12 25.32
C LEU A 186 -7.78 28.02 24.14
N LYS A 187 -6.58 27.89 23.57
CA LYS A 187 -6.15 28.63 22.38
C LYS A 187 -7.02 28.31 21.17
N ASN A 188 -7.33 27.04 20.91
CA ASN A 188 -8.20 26.63 19.82
C ASN A 188 -9.65 27.09 20.04
N SER A 189 -10.17 27.06 21.27
CA SER A 189 -11.49 27.59 21.60
C SER A 189 -11.57 29.11 21.34
N ILE A 190 -10.51 29.86 21.62
CA ILE A 190 -10.43 31.30 21.35
C ILE A 190 -10.33 31.55 19.83
N LEU A 191 -9.51 30.80 19.11
CA LEU A 191 -9.37 30.92 17.66
C LEU A 191 -10.67 30.54 16.94
N ASN A 192 -11.32 29.46 17.31
CA ASN A 192 -12.63 29.08 16.77
C ASN A 192 -13.72 30.12 17.05
N HIS A 193 -13.66 30.81 18.21
CA HIS A 193 -14.56 31.93 18.48
C HIS A 193 -14.26 33.15 17.59
N ILE A 194 -13.00 33.41 17.26
CA ILE A 194 -12.61 34.51 16.38
C ILE A 194 -12.98 34.19 14.92
N ASP A 195 -12.76 32.96 14.48
CA ASP A 195 -13.15 32.48 13.13
C ASP A 195 -14.68 32.47 12.98
N MET A 196 -15.45 32.13 14.03
CA MET A 196 -16.92 32.21 14.02
C MET A 196 -17.45 33.66 13.81
N PHE A 197 -16.67 34.68 14.15
CA PHE A 197 -17.06 36.08 13.89
C PHE A 197 -16.74 36.53 12.45
N HIS A 198 -15.92 35.74 11.73
CA HIS A 198 -15.52 36.06 10.35
C HIS A 198 -16.13 35.13 9.30
N THR A 199 -16.71 34.00 9.68
CA THR A 199 -17.37 33.05 8.77
C THR A 199 -18.89 33.23 8.86
N ASP A 200 -19.52 33.38 7.70
CA ASP A 200 -20.98 33.47 7.57
C ASP A 200 -21.58 32.11 7.94
N THR A 201 -22.29 32.03 9.06
CA THR A 201 -22.88 30.80 9.63
C THR A 201 -23.81 30.05 8.69
N THR A 202 -24.19 30.66 7.58
CA THR A 202 -24.97 30.04 6.50
C THR A 202 -24.17 29.06 5.64
N TRP A 203 -22.85 29.24 5.54
CA TRP A 203 -21.96 28.36 4.75
C TRP A 203 -21.68 27.05 5.47
N ASP A 204 -21.43 27.06 6.79
CA ASP A 204 -21.13 25.87 7.58
C ASP A 204 -22.31 24.88 7.57
N ASN A 205 -23.54 25.36 7.69
CA ASN A 205 -24.74 24.52 7.60
C ASN A 205 -24.99 23.90 6.22
N ILE A 206 -24.54 24.54 5.15
CA ILE A 206 -24.67 24.00 3.79
C ILE A 206 -23.62 22.93 3.52
N LEU A 207 -22.39 23.12 4.00
CA LEU A 207 -21.30 22.14 3.89
C LEU A 207 -21.64 20.86 4.67
N TRP A 208 -22.08 20.96 5.92
CA TRP A 208 -22.47 19.81 6.76
C TRP A 208 -23.65 19.01 6.17
N LYS A 209 -24.70 19.68 5.69
CA LYS A 209 -25.82 18.98 5.04
C LYS A 209 -25.39 18.26 3.76
N SER A 210 -24.55 18.87 2.95
CA SER A 210 -24.02 18.24 1.73
C SER A 210 -23.07 17.08 2.03
N GLU A 211 -22.36 17.10 3.16
CA GLU A 211 -21.50 16.01 3.62
C GLU A 211 -22.31 14.81 4.12
N GLN A 212 -23.32 15.03 4.95
CA GLN A 212 -24.21 13.95 5.42
C GLN A 212 -24.93 13.26 4.26
N GLU A 213 -25.37 13.99 3.24
CA GLU A 213 -25.96 13.40 2.03
C GLU A 213 -24.94 12.61 1.22
N ARG A 214 -23.71 13.11 1.06
CA ARG A 214 -22.61 12.41 0.34
C ARG A 214 -22.17 11.17 1.08
N THR A 215 -21.98 11.25 2.40
CA THR A 215 -21.61 10.14 3.26
C THR A 215 -22.70 9.06 3.30
N GLY A 216 -23.96 9.47 3.35
CA GLY A 216 -25.10 8.55 3.28
C GLY A 216 -25.15 7.77 1.97
N ALA A 217 -24.89 8.40 0.84
CA ALA A 217 -24.89 7.77 -0.48
C ALA A 217 -23.77 6.72 -0.61
N ILE A 218 -22.55 7.05 -0.19
CA ILE A 218 -21.40 6.11 -0.26
C ILE A 218 -21.60 4.92 0.69
N ASN A 219 -22.08 5.15 1.90
CA ASN A 219 -22.34 4.08 2.86
C ASN A 219 -23.43 3.14 2.36
N THR A 220 -24.51 3.68 1.77
CA THR A 220 -25.57 2.88 1.15
C THR A 220 -25.04 2.05 -0.01
N PHE A 221 -24.19 2.63 -0.86
CA PHE A 221 -23.57 1.91 -1.98
C PHE A 221 -22.67 0.77 -1.49
N LEU A 222 -21.81 1.02 -0.50
CA LEU A 222 -20.87 0.02 0.01
C LEU A 222 -21.56 -1.09 0.80
N SER A 223 -22.57 -0.76 1.61
CA SER A 223 -23.32 -1.75 2.42
C SER A 223 -24.15 -2.70 1.57
N GLY A 224 -24.58 -2.28 0.38
CA GLY A 224 -25.30 -3.13 -0.57
C GLY A 224 -24.43 -4.15 -1.31
N GLN A 225 -23.10 -4.08 -1.18
CA GLN A 225 -22.18 -4.94 -1.93
C GLN A 225 -21.80 -6.19 -1.13
N LYS A 226 -21.85 -7.35 -1.79
CA LYS A 226 -21.29 -8.60 -1.27
C LYS A 226 -19.88 -8.78 -1.83
N ARG A 227 -18.88 -8.60 -0.98
CA ARG A 227 -17.46 -8.72 -1.35
C ARG A 227 -16.90 -10.06 -0.92
N VAL A 228 -16.23 -10.76 -1.84
CA VAL A 228 -15.58 -12.04 -1.59
C VAL A 228 -14.07 -11.88 -1.70
N SER A 229 -13.55 -11.53 -2.90
CA SER A 229 -12.11 -11.36 -3.12
C SER A 229 -11.54 -10.12 -2.45
N THR A 230 -12.35 -9.09 -2.25
CA THR A 230 -12.00 -7.82 -1.59
C THR A 230 -12.61 -7.68 -0.19
N GLU A 231 -12.84 -8.77 0.51
CA GLU A 231 -13.29 -8.77 1.90
C GLU A 231 -12.26 -8.08 2.80
N GLY A 232 -12.73 -7.30 3.77
CA GLY A 232 -11.85 -6.47 4.62
C GLY A 232 -11.41 -5.15 3.99
N TYR A 233 -12.07 -4.71 2.90
CA TYR A 233 -11.80 -3.42 2.26
C TYR A 233 -11.90 -2.24 3.25
N GLY A 234 -10.99 -1.30 3.13
CA GLY A 234 -10.94 -0.13 4.02
C GLY A 234 -10.57 -0.43 5.47
N LEU A 235 -10.18 -1.68 5.79
CA LEU A 235 -9.86 -2.11 7.14
C LEU A 235 -8.43 -2.61 7.29
N MET A 236 -7.95 -3.39 6.33
CA MET A 236 -6.65 -4.06 6.38
C MET A 236 -5.56 -3.21 5.75
N SER A 237 -4.40 -3.16 6.40
CA SER A 237 -3.17 -2.73 5.75
C SER A 237 -2.73 -3.78 4.71
N PRO A 238 -2.45 -3.39 3.46
CA PRO A 238 -2.06 -4.33 2.41
C PRO A 238 -0.80 -5.16 2.73
N LEU A 239 0.10 -4.60 3.54
CA LEU A 239 1.43 -5.16 3.82
C LEU A 239 1.59 -5.64 5.27
N ASP A 240 0.54 -5.62 6.07
CA ASP A 240 0.58 -6.11 7.44
C ASP A 240 0.24 -7.60 7.48
N ILE A 241 1.27 -8.45 7.54
CA ILE A 241 1.12 -9.90 7.59
C ILE A 241 0.50 -10.37 8.90
N ASP A 242 0.78 -9.69 10.00
CA ASP A 242 0.26 -10.05 11.31
C ASP A 242 -1.25 -9.75 11.37
N GLU A 243 -1.68 -8.60 10.83
CA GLU A 243 -3.09 -8.29 10.68
C GLU A 243 -3.80 -9.29 9.74
N TYR A 244 -3.16 -9.68 8.63
CA TYR A 244 -3.70 -10.67 7.71
C TYR A 244 -3.92 -12.02 8.41
N ILE A 245 -2.93 -12.50 9.18
CA ILE A 245 -3.01 -13.74 9.97
C ILE A 245 -4.09 -13.62 11.04
N ALA A 246 -4.15 -12.52 11.78
CA ALA A 246 -5.15 -12.29 12.82
C ALA A 246 -6.60 -12.32 12.30
N ARG A 247 -6.78 -12.02 11.01
CA ARG A 247 -8.08 -12.09 10.31
C ARG A 247 -8.34 -13.42 9.61
N GLY A 248 -7.55 -14.46 9.89
CA GLY A 248 -7.70 -15.81 9.33
C GLY A 248 -6.94 -16.05 8.03
N GLY A 249 -6.05 -15.15 7.64
CA GLY A 249 -5.14 -15.36 6.52
C GLY A 249 -4.23 -16.57 6.76
N PHE A 250 -3.90 -17.28 5.70
CA PHE A 250 -3.14 -18.52 5.67
C PHE A 250 -3.76 -19.72 6.41
N GLU A 251 -4.93 -19.59 7.05
CA GLU A 251 -5.61 -20.74 7.69
C GLU A 251 -6.03 -21.80 6.67
N ALA A 252 -6.55 -21.39 5.50
CA ALA A 252 -6.93 -22.30 4.44
C ALA A 252 -5.70 -23.05 3.90
N LEU A 253 -4.60 -22.36 3.69
CA LEU A 253 -3.33 -22.95 3.28
C LEU A 253 -2.82 -23.94 4.33
N LYS A 254 -2.74 -23.53 5.60
CA LYS A 254 -2.31 -24.39 6.72
C LYS A 254 -3.15 -25.66 6.78
N LYS A 255 -4.46 -25.54 6.72
CA LYS A 255 -5.38 -26.68 6.71
C LYS A 255 -5.14 -27.59 5.50
N ALA A 256 -4.93 -27.03 4.32
CA ALA A 256 -4.67 -27.80 3.11
C ALA A 256 -3.38 -28.62 3.21
N ILE A 257 -2.27 -28.02 3.61
CA ILE A 257 -0.97 -28.70 3.66
C ILE A 257 -0.84 -29.71 4.83
N THR A 258 -1.61 -29.51 5.92
CA THR A 258 -1.51 -30.38 7.10
C THR A 258 -2.51 -31.55 7.10
N SER A 259 -3.67 -31.40 6.43
CA SER A 259 -4.78 -32.36 6.57
C SER A 259 -5.34 -32.88 5.26
N LYS A 260 -4.78 -32.48 4.11
CA LYS A 260 -5.28 -32.93 2.78
C LYS A 260 -4.12 -33.36 1.88
N SER A 261 -4.37 -34.40 1.09
CA SER A 261 -3.52 -34.74 -0.05
C SER A 261 -3.72 -33.70 -1.19
N ARG A 262 -2.75 -33.64 -2.10
CA ARG A 262 -2.83 -32.79 -3.29
C ARG A 262 -4.10 -33.03 -4.10
N GLN A 263 -4.48 -34.30 -4.29
CA GLN A 263 -5.67 -34.70 -5.02
C GLN A 263 -6.95 -34.21 -4.33
N GLU A 264 -7.07 -34.35 -3.00
CA GLU A 264 -8.24 -33.87 -2.27
C GLU A 264 -8.41 -32.34 -2.34
N ILE A 265 -7.31 -31.59 -2.47
CA ILE A 265 -7.36 -30.13 -2.73
C ILE A 265 -7.93 -29.88 -4.12
N ILE A 266 -7.41 -30.56 -5.15
CA ILE A 266 -7.89 -30.43 -6.54
C ILE A 266 -9.38 -30.79 -6.61
N ASP A 267 -9.79 -31.89 -6.00
CA ASP A 267 -11.19 -32.34 -5.94
C ASP A 267 -12.09 -31.32 -5.24
N THR A 268 -11.56 -30.66 -4.20
CA THR A 268 -12.28 -29.60 -3.49
C THR A 268 -12.54 -28.40 -4.41
N ILE A 269 -11.53 -27.98 -5.18
CA ILE A 269 -11.65 -26.87 -6.15
C ILE A 269 -12.56 -27.27 -7.32
N LEU A 270 -12.49 -28.51 -7.81
CA LEU A 270 -13.40 -29.03 -8.82
C LEU A 270 -14.87 -28.96 -8.37
N ARG A 271 -15.15 -29.49 -7.17
CA ARG A 271 -16.51 -29.48 -6.60
C ARG A 271 -17.03 -28.08 -6.31
N SER A 272 -16.17 -27.12 -6.02
CA SER A 272 -16.58 -25.72 -5.81
C SER A 272 -17.10 -25.05 -7.07
N GLY A 273 -16.77 -25.59 -8.25
CA GLY A 273 -17.12 -24.99 -9.53
C GLY A 273 -16.37 -23.67 -9.82
N LEU A 274 -15.29 -23.37 -9.07
CA LEU A 274 -14.51 -22.15 -9.26
C LEU A 274 -14.01 -22.06 -10.69
N ARG A 275 -14.18 -20.88 -11.29
CA ARG A 275 -13.80 -20.58 -12.67
C ARG A 275 -12.76 -19.47 -12.73
N GLY A 276 -11.91 -19.52 -13.76
CA GLY A 276 -11.01 -18.44 -14.09
C GLY A 276 -11.75 -17.14 -14.39
N ARG A 277 -11.12 -16.00 -14.07
CA ARG A 277 -11.70 -14.66 -14.21
C ARG A 277 -11.07 -13.83 -15.35
N GLY A 278 -10.16 -14.44 -16.12
CA GLY A 278 -9.54 -13.79 -17.29
C GLY A 278 -10.35 -13.92 -18.59
N GLY A 279 -11.70 -13.99 -18.51
CA GLY A 279 -12.60 -14.00 -19.68
C GLY A 279 -13.05 -15.40 -20.14
N GLY A 280 -12.16 -16.40 -20.18
CA GLY A 280 -12.48 -17.74 -20.66
C GLY A 280 -13.35 -18.59 -19.75
N GLY A 281 -13.45 -18.27 -18.46
CA GLY A 281 -14.30 -18.97 -17.49
C GLY A 281 -13.99 -20.46 -17.32
N PHE A 282 -12.77 -20.91 -17.65
CA PHE A 282 -12.36 -22.30 -17.53
C PHE A 282 -12.38 -22.75 -16.06
N LEU A 283 -12.79 -24.01 -15.80
CA LEU A 283 -12.83 -24.55 -14.45
C LEU A 283 -11.42 -24.63 -13.85
N THR A 284 -11.21 -23.98 -12.73
CA THR A 284 -9.89 -23.89 -12.07
C THR A 284 -9.40 -25.28 -11.66
N GLY A 285 -10.27 -26.11 -11.09
CA GLY A 285 -9.93 -27.47 -10.68
C GLY A 285 -9.50 -28.36 -11.86
N CYS A 286 -10.17 -28.27 -13.01
CA CYS A 286 -9.74 -28.99 -14.23
C CYS A 286 -8.36 -28.53 -14.69
N LYS A 287 -8.06 -27.24 -14.65
CA LYS A 287 -6.73 -26.73 -14.98
C LYS A 287 -5.66 -27.30 -14.03
N TRP A 288 -5.94 -27.33 -12.72
CA TRP A 288 -5.01 -27.89 -11.75
C TRP A 288 -4.82 -29.40 -11.92
N GLU A 289 -5.88 -30.15 -12.23
CA GLU A 289 -5.82 -31.58 -12.52
C GLU A 289 -4.92 -31.87 -13.74
N LEU A 290 -5.09 -31.12 -14.83
CA LEU A 290 -4.25 -31.27 -16.03
C LEU A 290 -2.77 -30.98 -15.73
N VAL A 291 -2.47 -29.95 -14.94
CA VAL A 291 -1.08 -29.64 -14.56
C VAL A 291 -0.52 -30.70 -13.61
N ALA A 292 -1.32 -31.16 -12.64
CA ALA A 292 -0.90 -32.19 -11.70
C ALA A 292 -0.57 -33.52 -12.41
N ALA A 293 -1.37 -33.91 -13.42
CA ALA A 293 -1.19 -35.10 -14.24
C ALA A 293 0.00 -35.04 -15.19
N SER A 294 0.59 -33.88 -15.43
CA SER A 294 1.76 -33.74 -16.30
C SER A 294 2.97 -34.43 -15.72
N ASP A 295 3.70 -35.20 -16.53
CA ASP A 295 4.95 -35.88 -16.17
C ASP A 295 6.19 -34.96 -16.20
N GLN A 296 6.01 -33.69 -16.54
CA GLN A 296 7.11 -32.73 -16.58
C GLN A 296 7.69 -32.48 -15.18
N PRO A 297 9.02 -32.51 -15.02
CA PRO A 297 9.67 -32.34 -13.72
C PRO A 297 9.51 -30.91 -13.15
N GLU A 298 9.38 -29.94 -14.04
CA GLU A 298 9.23 -28.51 -13.67
C GLU A 298 7.81 -28.05 -13.94
N LYS A 299 7.21 -27.48 -12.90
CA LYS A 299 5.88 -26.90 -12.94
C LYS A 299 5.91 -25.53 -12.28
N TYR A 300 5.15 -24.60 -12.83
CA TYR A 300 5.11 -23.21 -12.41
C TYR A 300 3.68 -22.76 -12.11
N VAL A 301 3.52 -21.84 -11.15
CA VAL A 301 2.29 -21.09 -10.97
C VAL A 301 2.54 -19.66 -11.41
N ILE A 302 1.76 -19.18 -12.36
CA ILE A 302 1.88 -17.82 -12.88
C ILE A 302 0.67 -16.99 -12.44
N CYS A 303 0.92 -15.95 -11.65
CA CYS A 303 -0.07 -14.91 -11.39
C CYS A 303 -0.02 -13.92 -12.56
N ASN A 304 -0.98 -14.04 -13.46
CA ASN A 304 -1.08 -13.12 -14.58
C ASN A 304 -1.86 -11.86 -14.15
N GLY A 305 -1.14 -10.78 -13.89
CA GLY A 305 -1.66 -9.44 -13.60
C GLY A 305 -1.50 -8.47 -14.79
N ASP A 306 -1.40 -8.99 -16.02
CA ASP A 306 -1.42 -8.18 -17.25
C ASP A 306 -2.86 -7.83 -17.65
N GLU A 307 -3.46 -6.91 -16.89
CA GLU A 307 -4.84 -6.44 -17.09
C GLU A 307 -4.86 -5.35 -18.17
N GLY A 308 -4.87 -5.79 -19.44
CA GLY A 308 -4.73 -4.92 -20.62
C GLY A 308 -5.99 -4.19 -21.07
N ASP A 309 -7.17 -4.61 -20.63
CA ASP A 309 -8.45 -4.05 -21.08
C ASP A 309 -8.63 -2.59 -20.56
N PRO A 310 -9.01 -1.65 -21.43
CA PRO A 310 -9.25 -0.27 -21.01
C PRO A 310 -10.33 -0.19 -19.93
N GLY A 311 -10.01 0.45 -18.81
CA GLY A 311 -10.91 0.61 -17.67
C GLY A 311 -11.03 -0.60 -16.74
N ALA A 312 -10.38 -1.72 -17.03
CA ALA A 312 -10.23 -2.83 -16.10
C ALA A 312 -9.25 -2.46 -14.96
N PHE A 313 -9.58 -2.83 -13.73
CA PHE A 313 -8.79 -2.48 -12.55
C PHE A 313 -8.88 -3.50 -11.41
N MET A 314 -9.57 -4.62 -11.60
CA MET A 314 -9.79 -5.59 -10.52
C MET A 314 -8.50 -6.32 -10.15
N ASP A 315 -7.71 -6.76 -11.14
CA ASP A 315 -6.43 -7.44 -10.88
C ASP A 315 -5.45 -6.48 -10.21
N ARG A 316 -5.42 -5.21 -10.65
CA ARG A 316 -4.66 -4.15 -9.99
C ARG A 316 -5.05 -4.00 -8.53
N ILE A 317 -6.33 -3.87 -8.21
CA ILE A 317 -6.81 -3.74 -6.83
C ILE A 317 -6.39 -4.95 -6.00
N LEU A 318 -6.49 -6.16 -6.53
CA LEU A 318 -6.11 -7.37 -5.80
C LEU A 318 -4.61 -7.39 -5.51
N LEU A 319 -3.78 -6.99 -6.47
CA LEU A 319 -2.32 -6.95 -6.29
C LEU A 319 -1.86 -5.79 -5.39
N GLU A 320 -2.52 -4.64 -5.48
CA GLU A 320 -2.19 -3.47 -4.65
C GLU A 320 -2.75 -3.60 -3.23
N SER A 321 -3.99 -4.08 -3.06
CA SER A 321 -4.69 -4.05 -1.77
C SER A 321 -4.68 -5.39 -1.02
N TYR A 322 -4.46 -6.51 -1.73
CA TYR A 322 -4.55 -7.85 -1.16
C TYR A 322 -3.41 -8.78 -1.62
N PRO A 323 -2.15 -8.32 -1.66
CA PRO A 323 -1.03 -9.13 -2.17
C PRO A 323 -0.87 -10.44 -1.40
N LEU A 324 -1.02 -10.42 -0.08
CA LEU A 324 -0.90 -11.62 0.77
C LEU A 324 -1.95 -12.68 0.41
N ARG A 325 -3.18 -12.28 0.06
CA ARG A 325 -4.23 -13.19 -0.39
C ARG A 325 -3.90 -13.83 -1.73
N VAL A 326 -3.31 -13.06 -2.65
CA VAL A 326 -2.84 -13.57 -3.93
C VAL A 326 -1.71 -14.57 -3.72
N ILE A 327 -0.73 -14.25 -2.88
CA ILE A 327 0.40 -15.12 -2.52
C ILE A 327 -0.11 -16.43 -1.89
N GLU A 328 -1.03 -16.37 -0.93
CA GLU A 328 -1.65 -17.56 -0.32
C GLU A 328 -2.29 -18.46 -1.40
N GLY A 329 -3.04 -17.86 -2.33
CA GLY A 329 -3.65 -18.59 -3.45
C GLY A 329 -2.63 -19.24 -4.37
N MET A 330 -1.51 -18.56 -4.66
CA MET A 330 -0.42 -19.10 -5.47
C MET A 330 0.30 -20.26 -4.78
N ILE A 331 0.58 -20.15 -3.48
CA ILE A 331 1.22 -21.22 -2.70
C ILE A 331 0.29 -22.45 -2.65
N LEU A 332 -1.01 -22.25 -2.43
CA LEU A 332 -2.00 -23.32 -2.41
C LEU A 332 -2.08 -24.05 -3.77
N ALA A 333 -2.10 -23.28 -4.85
CA ALA A 333 -2.09 -23.81 -6.20
C ALA A 333 -0.79 -24.61 -6.47
N GLY A 334 0.36 -24.03 -6.13
CA GLY A 334 1.67 -24.65 -6.29
C GLY A 334 1.77 -25.98 -5.54
N TYR A 335 1.33 -26.00 -4.28
CA TYR A 335 1.28 -27.23 -3.49
C TYR A 335 0.39 -28.30 -4.15
N ALA A 336 -0.81 -27.92 -4.59
CA ALA A 336 -1.77 -28.84 -5.20
C ALA A 336 -1.25 -29.47 -6.51
N VAL A 337 -0.64 -28.67 -7.40
CA VAL A 337 -0.16 -29.15 -8.70
C VAL A 337 1.29 -29.70 -8.67
N GLY A 338 2.01 -29.49 -7.58
CA GLY A 338 3.40 -29.88 -7.42
C GLY A 338 4.41 -28.92 -8.04
N ALA A 339 4.03 -27.65 -8.22
CA ALA A 339 4.95 -26.60 -8.63
C ALA A 339 5.81 -26.15 -7.44
N LYS A 340 7.05 -25.75 -7.73
CA LYS A 340 8.01 -25.24 -6.74
C LYS A 340 8.24 -23.74 -6.86
N GLU A 341 7.86 -23.16 -7.99
CA GLU A 341 8.10 -21.77 -8.31
C GLU A 341 6.78 -21.07 -8.68
N GLY A 342 6.64 -19.84 -8.17
CA GLY A 342 5.57 -18.91 -8.51
C GLY A 342 6.13 -17.69 -9.22
N ILE A 343 5.45 -17.21 -10.25
CA ILE A 343 5.88 -16.07 -11.05
C ILE A 343 4.77 -15.04 -11.06
N PHE A 344 5.08 -13.79 -10.69
CA PHE A 344 4.20 -12.66 -10.93
C PHE A 344 4.50 -12.04 -12.30
N TYR A 345 3.49 -12.00 -13.15
CA TYR A 345 3.55 -11.31 -14.43
C TYR A 345 2.62 -10.11 -14.37
N ILE A 346 3.21 -8.95 -14.05
CA ILE A 346 2.48 -7.69 -13.79
C ILE A 346 2.90 -6.67 -14.83
N ARG A 347 1.92 -5.95 -15.38
CA ARG A 347 2.19 -4.89 -16.35
C ARG A 347 2.93 -3.72 -15.70
N ALA A 348 3.81 -3.08 -16.47
CA ALA A 348 4.67 -1.98 -16.01
C ALA A 348 3.89 -0.73 -15.53
N GLU A 349 2.63 -0.60 -15.94
CA GLU A 349 1.74 0.50 -15.56
C GLU A 349 1.18 0.36 -14.14
N TYR A 350 1.45 -0.76 -13.44
CA TYR A 350 1.04 -1.01 -12.06
C TYR A 350 2.24 -1.03 -11.09
N PRO A 351 2.99 0.09 -10.95
CA PRO A 351 4.22 0.12 -10.16
C PRO A 351 3.97 -0.23 -8.68
N GLN A 352 2.86 0.21 -8.11
CA GLN A 352 2.51 -0.09 -6.73
C GLN A 352 2.24 -1.60 -6.51
N ALA A 353 1.60 -2.27 -7.47
CA ALA A 353 1.40 -3.71 -7.42
C ALA A 353 2.74 -4.46 -7.45
N VAL A 354 3.68 -3.99 -8.29
CA VAL A 354 5.03 -4.57 -8.36
C VAL A 354 5.76 -4.41 -7.03
N ILE A 355 5.78 -3.21 -6.45
CA ILE A 355 6.44 -2.93 -5.16
C ILE A 355 5.85 -3.81 -4.06
N ARG A 356 4.54 -3.87 -3.93
CA ARG A 356 3.87 -4.64 -2.87
C ARG A 356 4.02 -6.15 -3.01
N CYS A 357 4.09 -6.68 -4.23
CA CYS A 357 4.37 -8.10 -4.45
C CYS A 357 5.84 -8.45 -4.20
N LEU A 358 6.80 -7.55 -4.51
CA LEU A 358 8.22 -7.77 -4.28
C LEU A 358 8.59 -7.82 -2.81
N LEU A 359 7.93 -7.05 -1.93
CA LEU A 359 8.23 -7.02 -0.50
C LEU A 359 8.15 -8.38 0.20
N TYR A 360 7.38 -9.33 -0.36
CA TYR A 360 7.24 -10.69 0.20
C TYR A 360 7.78 -11.79 -0.69
N THR A 361 8.41 -11.47 -1.82
CA THR A 361 8.82 -12.46 -2.83
C THR A 361 10.27 -12.30 -3.31
N SER A 362 10.99 -11.27 -2.87
CA SER A 362 12.39 -11.06 -3.23
C SER A 362 13.31 -11.65 -2.16
N ASP A 363 14.14 -12.62 -2.57
CA ASP A 363 15.43 -12.91 -1.95
C ASP A 363 16.49 -12.00 -2.54
#